data_b93d2bf519e45ec6c90938997d5d944b
#
_entry.id   b93d2bf519e45ec6c90938997d5d944b
#
_cell.length_a   1.000
_cell.length_b   1.000
_cell.length_c   1.000
_cell.angle_alpha   90.00
_cell.angle_beta   90.00
_cell.angle_gamma   90.00
#
_symmetry.space_group_name_H-M   'P 1'
#
loop_
_entity.id
_entity.type
_entity.pdbx_description
1 polymer ?
#
loop_
_entity_poly.entity_id
_entity_poly.type
_entity_poly.pdbx_seq_one_letter_code
_entity_poly.pdbx_strand_id
1 'polypeptide(L)'
;MAQSHKQYASPELLLDHLSNDESSMESQRGTRGFILCDSAFRSVSAPVAYHELLNRLPVHWVDAGERCKSLEKAQDAWSWLEASGAGRFDTLIIIGGGTTTDLGAFVASTYKRGVNFILIPTTLLGMVDAAIGGKNGLNLNGIKNAIGTFSEPSEVRIDVNWLHTLPRREILNGWMELSKHALIRDKALWSEMQTLGPHDSGIDWSRFVQEGNAIKKEIVEIDFHEQGERKQLNFGHTVGHALESAAAEANIALDHGFAVGVGMISALHWSVLNADKTTDQESLKEASETLKRWLRSESESAPYNWCVKQNPEHLWRFMLKDKKNKANTVLDVRLHEIGAAKWDCPIAENDFEIIWMSAF
;
A
#
# COMPACT_ATOMS: atom_id res chain seq x y z
N MET A 1 12.70 -21.53 -3.63
CA MET A 1 13.35 -21.07 -4.88
C MET A 1 13.04 -19.59 -4.99
N ALA A 2 14.06 -18.71 -4.99
CA ALA A 2 13.84 -17.28 -5.11
C ALA A 2 13.29 -16.98 -6.51
N GLN A 3 12.02 -16.56 -6.57
CA GLN A 3 11.44 -16.04 -7.79
C GLN A 3 12.09 -14.70 -8.12
N SER A 4 12.75 -14.64 -9.28
CA SER A 4 13.31 -13.39 -9.77
C SER A 4 12.16 -12.48 -10.17
N HIS A 5 11.86 -11.47 -9.36
CA HIS A 5 10.94 -10.41 -9.77
C HIS A 5 11.57 -9.67 -10.96
N LYS A 6 11.05 -9.90 -12.15
CA LYS A 6 11.43 -9.12 -13.34
C LYS A 6 10.80 -7.73 -13.20
N GLN A 7 11.50 -6.81 -12.56
CA GLN A 7 11.16 -5.39 -12.59
C GLN A 7 11.46 -4.85 -14.01
N TYR A 8 10.53 -4.09 -14.59
CA TYR A 8 10.70 -3.32 -15.84
C TYR A 8 10.63 -4.09 -17.19
N ALA A 9 9.92 -5.20 -17.28
CA ALA A 9 9.64 -5.80 -18.59
C ALA A 9 8.48 -5.07 -19.29
N SER A 10 8.62 -4.76 -20.59
CA SER A 10 7.55 -4.09 -21.35
C SER A 10 6.27 -4.94 -21.43
N PRO A 11 5.07 -4.33 -21.56
CA PRO A 11 3.81 -5.05 -21.75
C PRO A 11 3.79 -5.98 -22.96
N GLU A 12 4.55 -5.67 -24.02
CA GLU A 12 4.68 -6.50 -25.21
C GLU A 12 5.28 -7.88 -24.86
N LEU A 13 6.30 -7.91 -23.99
CA LEU A 13 6.88 -9.17 -23.51
C LEU A 13 5.89 -10.02 -22.72
N LEU A 14 4.86 -9.42 -22.12
CA LEU A 14 3.79 -10.16 -21.45
C LEU A 14 2.88 -10.87 -22.46
N LEU A 15 2.53 -10.18 -23.56
CA LEU A 15 1.76 -10.77 -24.65
C LEU A 15 2.53 -11.93 -25.32
N ASP A 16 3.83 -11.75 -25.54
CA ASP A 16 4.68 -12.79 -26.08
C ASP A 16 4.78 -14.01 -25.16
N HIS A 17 4.86 -13.79 -23.84
CA HIS A 17 4.90 -14.88 -22.86
C HIS A 17 3.59 -15.67 -22.82
N LEU A 18 2.46 -14.99 -22.93
CA LEU A 18 1.13 -15.60 -22.99
C LEU A 18 0.84 -16.28 -24.34
N SER A 19 1.55 -15.87 -25.41
CA SER A 19 1.37 -16.39 -26.78
C SER A 19 2.35 -17.53 -27.14
N ASN A 20 3.53 -17.56 -26.52
CA ASN A 20 4.64 -18.44 -26.91
C ASN A 20 4.63 -19.83 -26.24
N ASP A 21 3.66 -20.12 -25.37
CA ASP A 21 3.54 -21.43 -24.74
C ASP A 21 2.89 -22.52 -25.66
N GLU A 22 2.63 -22.17 -26.94
CA GLU A 22 2.16 -23.11 -27.96
C GLU A 22 3.25 -24.11 -28.46
N SER A 23 4.53 -23.89 -28.09
CA SER A 23 5.65 -24.63 -28.67
C SER A 23 6.15 -25.86 -27.88
N SER A 24 5.61 -26.12 -26.68
CA SER A 24 5.96 -27.33 -25.93
C SER A 24 4.94 -28.47 -26.19
N MET A 25 5.37 -29.53 -26.80
CA MET A 25 4.54 -30.72 -27.15
C MET A 25 3.92 -31.46 -25.94
N GLU A 26 4.08 -31.01 -24.72
CA GLU A 26 3.50 -31.59 -23.50
C GLU A 26 2.35 -30.80 -22.86
N SER A 27 2.10 -29.54 -23.27
CA SER A 27 0.92 -28.79 -22.82
C SER A 27 0.03 -28.42 -24.00
N GLN A 28 -0.96 -29.22 -24.29
CA GLN A 28 -1.95 -29.00 -25.37
C GLN A 28 -2.91 -27.82 -25.10
N ARG A 29 -2.58 -26.87 -24.18
CA ARG A 29 -3.29 -25.62 -23.99
C ARG A 29 -2.29 -24.57 -23.57
N GLY A 30 -1.99 -23.60 -24.45
CA GLY A 30 -1.28 -22.37 -24.10
C GLY A 30 -1.95 -21.68 -22.92
N THR A 31 -1.17 -21.03 -22.07
CA THR A 31 -1.66 -20.24 -20.94
C THR A 31 -2.37 -19.00 -21.45
N ARG A 32 -3.69 -18.87 -21.17
CA ARG A 32 -4.46 -17.70 -21.58
C ARG A 32 -4.39 -16.61 -20.49
N GLY A 33 -4.40 -15.36 -20.94
CA GLY A 33 -4.47 -14.19 -20.06
C GLY A 33 -5.90 -13.67 -19.93
N PHE A 34 -6.25 -13.22 -18.71
CA PHE A 34 -7.48 -12.51 -18.39
C PHE A 34 -7.11 -11.27 -17.62
N ILE A 35 -7.80 -10.14 -17.83
CA ILE A 35 -7.47 -8.88 -17.17
C ILE A 35 -8.60 -8.49 -16.21
N LEU A 36 -8.23 -8.18 -14.97
CA LEU A 36 -9.07 -7.44 -14.02
C LEU A 36 -8.49 -6.02 -13.93
N CYS A 37 -9.26 -5.02 -14.34
CA CYS A 37 -8.76 -3.66 -14.52
C CYS A 37 -9.63 -2.64 -13.79
N ASP A 38 -9.00 -1.64 -13.21
CA ASP A 38 -9.69 -0.48 -12.63
C ASP A 38 -10.44 0.31 -13.70
N SER A 39 -11.71 0.57 -13.47
CA SER A 39 -12.60 1.25 -14.41
C SER A 39 -12.23 2.71 -14.66
N ALA A 40 -11.40 3.33 -13.82
CA ALA A 40 -10.85 4.66 -14.07
C ALA A 40 -10.11 4.72 -15.42
N PHE A 41 -9.50 3.60 -15.86
CA PHE A 41 -8.80 3.52 -17.14
C PHE A 41 -9.70 3.43 -18.38
N ARG A 42 -11.01 3.42 -18.19
CA ARG A 42 -11.96 3.65 -19.32
C ARG A 42 -11.98 5.11 -19.76
N SER A 43 -11.71 6.04 -18.85
CA SER A 43 -11.75 7.50 -19.08
C SER A 43 -10.38 8.17 -19.03
N VAL A 44 -9.40 7.56 -18.38
CA VAL A 44 -8.02 8.02 -18.30
C VAL A 44 -7.18 7.18 -19.26
N SER A 45 -6.40 7.81 -20.11
CA SER A 45 -5.53 7.09 -21.04
C SER A 45 -4.47 6.32 -20.27
N ALA A 46 -4.51 5.00 -20.36
CA ALA A 46 -3.40 4.14 -19.93
C ALA A 46 -2.13 4.50 -20.74
N PRO A 47 -0.92 4.28 -20.20
CA PRO A 47 0.29 4.37 -21.01
C PRO A 47 0.16 3.51 -22.28
N VAL A 48 0.63 4.04 -23.42
CA VAL A 48 0.41 3.46 -24.77
C VAL A 48 0.76 1.96 -24.82
N ALA A 49 1.78 1.56 -24.11
CA ALA A 49 2.23 0.17 -24.03
C ALA A 49 1.16 -0.82 -23.50
N TYR A 50 0.16 -0.36 -22.75
CA TYR A 50 -0.91 -1.21 -22.24
C TYR A 50 -2.16 -1.27 -23.12
N HIS A 51 -2.27 -0.41 -24.14
CA HIS A 51 -3.44 -0.38 -25.03
C HIS A 51 -3.60 -1.70 -25.79
N GLU A 52 -2.50 -2.27 -26.29
CA GLU A 52 -2.54 -3.55 -27.00
C GLU A 52 -2.99 -4.68 -26.07
N LEU A 53 -2.48 -4.73 -24.84
CA LEU A 53 -2.86 -5.71 -23.84
C LEU A 53 -4.37 -5.68 -23.55
N LEU A 54 -4.89 -4.46 -23.29
CA LEU A 54 -6.32 -4.23 -23.01
C LEU A 54 -7.24 -4.53 -24.21
N ASN A 55 -6.73 -4.40 -25.44
CA ASN A 55 -7.52 -4.68 -26.66
C ASN A 55 -7.51 -6.16 -27.05
N ARG A 56 -6.50 -6.93 -26.64
CA ARG A 56 -6.32 -8.32 -27.07
C ARG A 56 -6.86 -9.36 -26.11
N LEU A 57 -6.90 -9.05 -24.81
CA LEU A 57 -7.33 -9.97 -23.78
C LEU A 57 -8.72 -9.63 -23.24
N PRO A 58 -9.48 -10.61 -22.75
CA PRO A 58 -10.75 -10.36 -22.06
C PRO A 58 -10.52 -9.51 -20.82
N VAL A 59 -11.32 -8.44 -20.62
CA VAL A 59 -11.19 -7.49 -19.51
C VAL A 59 -12.45 -7.48 -18.65
N HIS A 60 -12.28 -7.66 -17.35
CA HIS A 60 -13.28 -7.36 -16.33
C HIS A 60 -12.95 -6.04 -15.66
N TRP A 61 -13.87 -5.09 -15.73
CA TRP A 61 -13.70 -3.77 -15.14
C TRP A 61 -14.31 -3.72 -13.74
N VAL A 62 -13.52 -3.27 -12.76
CA VAL A 62 -13.96 -3.06 -11.38
C VAL A 62 -13.93 -1.58 -11.02
N ASP A 63 -14.82 -1.16 -10.13
CA ASP A 63 -14.88 0.22 -9.68
C ASP A 63 -13.60 0.62 -8.95
N ALA A 64 -13.15 1.88 -9.14
CA ALA A 64 -12.02 2.42 -8.43
C ALA A 64 -12.30 2.58 -6.92
N GLY A 65 -11.25 2.50 -6.11
CA GLY A 65 -11.27 2.85 -4.68
C GLY A 65 -11.81 1.73 -3.78
N GLU A 66 -11.90 2.04 -2.48
CA GLU A 66 -12.11 1.05 -1.41
C GLU A 66 -13.42 0.24 -1.53
N ARG A 67 -14.41 0.77 -2.24
CA ARG A 67 -15.71 0.09 -2.44
C ARG A 67 -15.59 -1.19 -3.28
N CYS A 68 -14.54 -1.34 -4.08
CA CYS A 68 -14.32 -2.56 -4.87
C CYS A 68 -13.92 -3.75 -3.97
N LYS A 69 -13.39 -3.51 -2.77
CA LYS A 69 -12.93 -4.57 -1.86
C LYS A 69 -14.10 -5.23 -1.11
N SER A 70 -15.05 -5.79 -1.83
CA SER A 70 -16.24 -6.45 -1.28
C SER A 70 -16.38 -7.88 -1.79
N LEU A 71 -17.11 -8.71 -1.02
CA LEU A 71 -17.42 -10.08 -1.43
C LEU A 71 -18.25 -10.12 -2.71
N GLU A 72 -19.15 -9.15 -2.90
CA GLU A 72 -19.95 -9.01 -4.11
C GLU A 72 -19.06 -8.84 -5.35
N LYS A 73 -18.09 -7.91 -5.30
CA LYS A 73 -17.16 -7.69 -6.42
C LYS A 73 -16.23 -8.87 -6.66
N ALA A 74 -15.84 -9.59 -5.62
CA ALA A 74 -15.10 -10.84 -5.79
C ALA A 74 -15.96 -11.91 -6.48
N GLN A 75 -17.24 -12.03 -6.12
CA GLN A 75 -18.19 -12.95 -6.75
C GLN A 75 -18.41 -12.59 -8.23
N ASP A 76 -18.57 -11.32 -8.56
CA ASP A 76 -18.68 -10.84 -9.93
C ASP A 76 -17.47 -11.25 -10.77
N ALA A 77 -16.25 -11.06 -10.22
CA ALA A 77 -15.01 -11.42 -10.89
C ALA A 77 -14.87 -12.95 -11.10
N TRP A 78 -15.22 -13.78 -10.08
CA TRP A 78 -15.23 -15.23 -10.25
C TRP A 78 -16.25 -15.68 -11.29
N SER A 79 -17.45 -15.11 -11.29
CA SER A 79 -18.50 -15.43 -12.26
C SER A 79 -18.07 -15.07 -13.68
N TRP A 80 -17.41 -13.93 -13.85
CA TRP A 80 -16.86 -13.53 -15.14
C TRP A 80 -15.73 -14.47 -15.61
N LEU A 81 -14.79 -14.86 -14.74
CA LEU A 81 -13.75 -15.81 -15.07
C LEU A 81 -14.34 -17.16 -15.52
N GLU A 82 -15.36 -17.65 -14.82
CA GLU A 82 -16.06 -18.90 -15.14
C GLU A 82 -16.76 -18.80 -16.49
N ALA A 83 -17.54 -17.72 -16.72
CA ALA A 83 -18.24 -17.50 -17.98
C ALA A 83 -17.28 -17.31 -19.17
N SER A 84 -16.10 -16.75 -18.94
CA SER A 84 -15.02 -16.60 -19.93
C SER A 84 -14.23 -17.89 -20.15
N GLY A 85 -14.57 -18.95 -19.43
CA GLY A 85 -13.95 -20.27 -19.55
C GLY A 85 -12.52 -20.33 -18.98
N ALA A 86 -12.16 -19.45 -18.03
CA ALA A 86 -10.84 -19.45 -17.42
C ALA A 86 -10.52 -20.77 -16.72
N GLY A 87 -9.38 -21.36 -17.01
CA GLY A 87 -8.88 -22.63 -16.49
C GLY A 87 -7.93 -22.42 -15.29
N ARG A 88 -7.52 -23.51 -14.66
CA ARG A 88 -6.62 -23.49 -13.51
C ARG A 88 -5.21 -23.01 -13.84
N PHE A 89 -4.78 -23.17 -15.07
CA PHE A 89 -3.43 -22.84 -15.53
C PHE A 89 -3.37 -21.48 -16.25
N ASP A 90 -4.51 -20.79 -16.39
CA ASP A 90 -4.58 -19.47 -16.97
C ASP A 90 -4.05 -18.41 -15.97
N THR A 91 -3.71 -17.23 -16.48
CA THR A 91 -3.13 -16.14 -15.71
C THR A 91 -4.10 -14.98 -15.61
N LEU A 92 -4.37 -14.49 -14.38
CA LEU A 92 -5.09 -13.26 -14.13
C LEU A 92 -4.11 -12.08 -14.03
N ILE A 93 -4.25 -11.10 -14.91
CA ILE A 93 -3.47 -9.87 -14.92
C ILE A 93 -4.30 -8.79 -14.23
N ILE A 94 -3.77 -8.17 -13.19
CA ILE A 94 -4.49 -7.22 -12.36
C ILE A 94 -3.87 -5.84 -12.54
N ILE A 95 -4.64 -4.88 -13.08
CA ILE A 95 -4.18 -3.54 -13.40
C ILE A 95 -4.98 -2.52 -12.59
N GLY A 96 -4.33 -1.82 -11.65
CA GLY A 96 -5.02 -0.83 -10.82
C GLY A 96 -4.23 -0.39 -9.59
N GLY A 97 -4.83 0.45 -8.77
CA GLY A 97 -4.29 0.85 -7.47
C GLY A 97 -4.33 -0.27 -6.44
N GLY A 98 -3.87 0.00 -5.23
CA GLY A 98 -3.79 -0.97 -4.13
C GLY A 98 -5.09 -1.72 -3.85
N THR A 99 -6.24 -1.06 -3.93
CA THR A 99 -7.55 -1.69 -3.71
C THR A 99 -7.90 -2.71 -4.78
N THR A 100 -7.58 -2.41 -6.04
CA THR A 100 -7.80 -3.30 -7.18
C THR A 100 -6.83 -4.48 -7.14
N THR A 101 -5.56 -4.24 -6.76
CA THR A 101 -4.58 -5.32 -6.61
C THR A 101 -4.95 -6.26 -5.47
N ASP A 102 -5.45 -5.76 -4.34
CA ASP A 102 -5.94 -6.58 -3.22
C ASP A 102 -7.13 -7.45 -3.60
N LEU A 103 -8.14 -6.86 -4.27
CA LEU A 103 -9.31 -7.59 -4.76
C LEU A 103 -8.89 -8.69 -5.77
N GLY A 104 -8.10 -8.30 -6.77
CA GLY A 104 -7.71 -9.22 -7.85
C GLY A 104 -6.83 -10.37 -7.36
N ALA A 105 -5.88 -10.08 -6.46
CA ALA A 105 -5.05 -11.10 -5.84
C ALA A 105 -5.88 -12.07 -4.96
N PHE A 106 -6.88 -11.56 -4.22
CA PHE A 106 -7.81 -12.40 -3.49
C PHE A 106 -8.64 -13.28 -4.42
N VAL A 107 -9.17 -12.72 -5.51
CA VAL A 107 -9.91 -13.47 -6.53
C VAL A 107 -9.03 -14.58 -7.13
N ALA A 108 -7.80 -14.25 -7.53
CA ALA A 108 -6.87 -15.22 -8.12
C ALA A 108 -6.47 -16.32 -7.14
N SER A 109 -6.19 -15.98 -5.89
CA SER A 109 -5.77 -16.94 -4.85
C SER A 109 -6.86 -17.95 -4.47
N THR A 110 -8.12 -17.62 -4.72
CA THR A 110 -9.29 -18.44 -4.33
C THR A 110 -9.98 -19.12 -5.50
N TYR A 111 -9.96 -18.52 -6.71
CA TYR A 111 -10.56 -19.10 -7.90
C TYR A 111 -9.89 -20.44 -8.24
N LYS A 112 -10.68 -21.52 -8.40
CA LYS A 112 -10.20 -22.90 -8.67
C LYS A 112 -9.07 -23.38 -7.73
N ARG A 113 -9.05 -22.90 -6.48
CA ARG A 113 -8.03 -23.13 -5.45
C ARG A 113 -6.67 -22.50 -5.76
N GLY A 114 -6.69 -21.39 -6.47
CA GLY A 114 -5.54 -20.61 -6.88
C GLY A 114 -5.20 -20.76 -8.36
N VAL A 115 -5.16 -19.62 -9.04
CA VAL A 115 -4.65 -19.46 -10.41
C VAL A 115 -3.44 -18.53 -10.38
N ASN A 116 -2.61 -18.62 -11.42
CA ASN A 116 -1.49 -17.69 -11.54
C ASN A 116 -1.97 -16.25 -11.69
N PHE A 117 -1.23 -15.28 -11.14
CA PHE A 117 -1.58 -13.88 -11.30
C PHE A 117 -0.36 -12.96 -11.33
N ILE A 118 -0.53 -11.84 -12.02
CA ILE A 118 0.45 -10.77 -12.20
C ILE A 118 -0.17 -9.46 -11.72
N LEU A 119 0.56 -8.69 -10.94
CA LEU A 119 0.14 -7.37 -10.49
C LEU A 119 0.81 -6.28 -11.32
N ILE A 120 0.03 -5.32 -11.78
CA ILE A 120 0.47 -4.10 -12.44
C ILE A 120 -0.09 -2.92 -11.63
N PRO A 121 0.61 -2.51 -10.55
CA PRO A 121 0.16 -1.41 -9.73
C PRO A 121 0.28 -0.09 -10.48
N THR A 122 -0.78 0.72 -10.45
CA THR A 122 -0.88 1.97 -11.21
C THR A 122 -0.82 3.22 -10.34
N THR A 123 -0.78 3.06 -9.01
CA THR A 123 -0.59 4.14 -8.05
C THR A 123 0.76 4.03 -7.35
N LEU A 124 1.31 5.16 -6.89
CA LEU A 124 2.58 5.14 -6.16
C LEU A 124 2.48 4.27 -4.90
N LEU A 125 1.38 4.37 -4.14
CA LEU A 125 1.10 3.51 -2.99
C LEU A 125 1.07 2.03 -3.37
N GLY A 126 0.43 1.70 -4.50
CA GLY A 126 0.42 0.33 -5.04
C GLY A 126 1.83 -0.17 -5.37
N MET A 127 2.66 0.69 -5.98
CA MET A 127 4.03 0.36 -6.41
C MET A 127 4.98 0.14 -5.24
N VAL A 128 4.92 0.99 -4.20
CA VAL A 128 5.88 0.93 -3.09
C VAL A 128 5.40 0.09 -1.92
N ASP A 129 4.09 -0.13 -1.79
CA ASP A 129 3.54 -0.82 -0.62
C ASP A 129 2.57 -1.95 -0.99
N ALA A 130 1.37 -1.68 -1.48
CA ALA A 130 0.26 -2.65 -1.50
C ALA A 130 0.54 -3.90 -2.35
N ALA A 131 1.21 -3.78 -3.50
CA ALA A 131 1.50 -4.93 -4.36
C ALA A 131 2.65 -5.83 -3.86
N ILE A 132 3.32 -5.47 -2.76
CA ILE A 132 4.50 -6.17 -2.24
C ILE A 132 4.14 -6.91 -0.94
N GLY A 133 4.51 -8.18 -0.83
CA GLY A 133 4.42 -8.96 0.42
C GLY A 133 3.20 -9.83 0.55
N GLY A 134 2.50 -10.12 -0.55
CA GLY A 134 1.52 -11.20 -0.69
C GLY A 134 0.24 -11.07 0.14
N LYS A 135 0.05 -9.99 0.90
CA LYS A 135 -1.20 -9.72 1.59
C LYS A 135 -2.24 -9.24 0.59
N ASN A 136 -3.42 -9.81 0.65
CA ASN A 136 -4.56 -9.40 -0.16
C ASN A 136 -5.84 -9.60 0.65
N GLY A 137 -6.94 -8.95 0.26
CA GLY A 137 -8.15 -9.14 1.02
C GLY A 137 -9.30 -8.20 0.69
N LEU A 138 -10.41 -8.49 1.36
CA LEU A 138 -11.68 -7.82 1.24
C LEU A 138 -12.13 -7.22 2.57
N ASN A 139 -12.98 -6.23 2.49
CA ASN A 139 -13.66 -5.63 3.62
C ASN A 139 -14.94 -6.42 3.96
N LEU A 140 -15.26 -6.53 5.24
CA LEU A 140 -16.47 -7.19 5.70
C LEU A 140 -17.09 -6.39 6.83
N ASN A 141 -18.38 -6.05 6.72
CA ASN A 141 -19.15 -5.34 7.76
C ASN A 141 -18.47 -4.05 8.26
N GLY A 142 -17.86 -3.28 7.34
CA GLY A 142 -17.15 -2.05 7.68
C GLY A 142 -15.72 -2.24 8.22
N ILE A 143 -15.28 -3.49 8.39
CA ILE A 143 -13.93 -3.80 8.86
C ILE A 143 -13.02 -4.00 7.63
N LYS A 144 -12.00 -3.15 7.48
CA LYS A 144 -11.01 -3.25 6.40
C LYS A 144 -10.20 -4.54 6.52
N ASN A 145 -9.93 -5.18 5.37
CA ASN A 145 -9.09 -6.37 5.25
C ASN A 145 -9.45 -7.49 6.25
N ALA A 146 -10.77 -7.70 6.46
CA ALA A 146 -11.26 -8.69 7.42
C ALA A 146 -11.15 -10.12 6.90
N ILE A 147 -11.24 -10.30 5.58
CA ILE A 147 -11.09 -11.57 4.88
C ILE A 147 -9.91 -11.44 3.93
N GLY A 148 -8.98 -12.36 3.94
CA GLY A 148 -7.83 -12.29 3.04
C GLY A 148 -7.02 -13.56 2.99
N THR A 149 -6.06 -13.57 2.09
CA THR A 149 -5.08 -14.64 1.94
C THR A 149 -3.66 -14.08 1.94
N PHE A 150 -2.70 -14.94 2.19
CA PHE A 150 -1.30 -14.70 1.90
C PHE A 150 -0.97 -15.44 0.61
N SER A 151 -0.87 -14.71 -0.50
CA SER A 151 -0.57 -15.30 -1.81
C SER A 151 0.30 -14.34 -2.62
N GLU A 152 1.45 -14.83 -3.05
CA GLU A 152 2.38 -14.05 -3.85
C GLU A 152 2.00 -14.11 -5.33
N PRO A 153 2.06 -12.99 -6.06
CA PRO A 153 1.96 -12.98 -7.51
C PRO A 153 3.18 -13.67 -8.12
N SER A 154 3.02 -14.24 -9.31
CA SER A 154 4.17 -14.72 -10.08
C SER A 154 5.09 -13.57 -10.52
N GLU A 155 4.51 -12.38 -10.67
CA GLU A 155 5.24 -11.17 -11.05
C GLU A 155 4.53 -9.92 -10.55
N VAL A 156 5.30 -8.91 -10.12
CA VAL A 156 4.85 -7.53 -9.94
C VAL A 156 5.56 -6.68 -11.00
N ARG A 157 4.79 -6.12 -11.93
CA ARG A 157 5.29 -5.22 -12.99
C ARG A 157 5.07 -3.78 -12.60
N ILE A 158 6.14 -3.08 -12.34
CA ILE A 158 6.11 -1.68 -11.96
C ILE A 158 6.54 -0.84 -13.16
N ASP A 159 5.65 0.05 -13.58
CA ASP A 159 5.90 1.03 -14.61
C ASP A 159 5.56 2.42 -14.07
N VAL A 160 6.59 3.21 -13.81
CA VAL A 160 6.44 4.55 -13.24
C VAL A 160 5.74 5.54 -14.18
N ASN A 161 5.56 5.21 -15.45
CA ASN A 161 4.79 6.04 -16.38
C ASN A 161 3.32 6.19 -15.96
N TRP A 162 2.78 5.24 -15.21
CA TRP A 162 1.44 5.37 -14.62
C TRP A 162 1.32 6.58 -13.68
N LEU A 163 2.41 7.01 -13.03
CA LEU A 163 2.39 8.14 -12.09
C LEU A 163 2.03 9.45 -12.76
N HIS A 164 2.28 9.60 -14.07
CA HIS A 164 1.88 10.77 -14.84
C HIS A 164 0.36 10.90 -15.01
N THR A 165 -0.39 9.84 -14.77
CA THR A 165 -1.86 9.82 -14.86
C THR A 165 -2.54 10.16 -13.53
N LEU A 166 -1.78 10.25 -12.43
CA LEU A 166 -2.30 10.37 -11.09
C LEU A 166 -2.56 11.84 -10.69
N PRO A 167 -3.65 12.10 -9.97
CA PRO A 167 -3.83 13.36 -9.28
C PRO A 167 -2.79 13.52 -8.16
N ARG A 168 -2.44 14.77 -7.83
CA ARG A 168 -1.42 15.11 -6.83
C ARG A 168 -1.64 14.41 -5.47
N ARG A 169 -2.89 14.29 -5.04
CA ARG A 169 -3.22 13.62 -3.77
C ARG A 169 -2.84 12.12 -3.76
N GLU A 170 -2.93 11.43 -4.89
CA GLU A 170 -2.52 10.02 -4.99
C GLU A 170 -0.99 9.88 -4.98
N ILE A 171 -0.27 10.86 -5.50
CA ILE A 171 1.19 10.93 -5.36
C ILE A 171 1.56 11.13 -3.89
N LEU A 172 0.94 12.10 -3.19
CA LEU A 172 1.17 12.31 -1.76
C LEU A 172 0.86 11.06 -0.94
N ASN A 173 -0.25 10.37 -1.25
CA ASN A 173 -0.68 9.14 -0.59
C ASN A 173 0.42 8.07 -0.64
N GLY A 174 1.00 7.80 -1.81
CA GLY A 174 2.12 6.86 -1.96
C GLY A 174 3.44 7.39 -1.40
N TRP A 175 3.67 8.72 -1.46
CA TRP A 175 4.86 9.35 -0.90
C TRP A 175 4.96 9.17 0.62
N MET A 176 3.83 9.17 1.33
CA MET A 176 3.82 8.92 2.78
C MET A 176 4.26 7.50 3.09
N GLU A 177 3.86 6.50 2.32
CA GLU A 177 4.30 5.12 2.50
C GLU A 177 5.79 4.93 2.16
N LEU A 178 6.27 5.58 1.10
CA LEU A 178 7.69 5.61 0.77
C LEU A 178 8.50 6.28 1.90
N SER A 179 7.98 7.39 2.45
CA SER A 179 8.57 8.08 3.61
C SER A 179 8.63 7.19 4.84
N LYS A 180 7.59 6.40 5.08
CA LYS A 180 7.59 5.39 6.14
C LYS A 180 8.73 4.40 5.97
N HIS A 181 8.94 3.85 4.76
CA HIS A 181 10.02 2.91 4.49
C HIS A 181 11.39 3.54 4.76
N ALA A 182 11.61 4.77 4.28
CA ALA A 182 12.84 5.50 4.52
C ALA A 182 13.08 5.76 6.02
N LEU A 183 12.07 6.25 6.74
CA LEU A 183 12.15 6.58 8.16
C LEU A 183 12.49 5.35 9.03
N ILE A 184 11.95 4.18 8.71
CA ILE A 184 12.16 2.97 9.51
C ILE A 184 13.45 2.23 9.16
N ARG A 185 14.05 2.42 7.95
CA ARG A 185 15.12 1.55 7.47
C ARG A 185 16.27 2.24 6.74
N ASP A 186 16.09 3.43 6.16
CA ASP A 186 17.11 4.06 5.30
C ASP A 186 17.23 5.57 5.53
N LYS A 187 18.23 5.93 6.33
CA LYS A 187 18.55 7.33 6.65
C LYS A 187 18.98 8.12 5.42
N ALA A 188 19.66 7.50 4.46
CA ALA A 188 20.15 8.19 3.26
C ALA A 188 18.99 8.55 2.33
N LEU A 189 18.09 7.58 2.09
CA LEU A 189 16.86 7.80 1.33
C LEU A 189 16.00 8.90 1.99
N TRP A 190 15.83 8.85 3.31
CA TRP A 190 15.09 9.88 4.03
C TRP A 190 15.73 11.27 3.87
N SER A 191 17.05 11.38 4.02
CA SER A 191 17.76 12.67 3.90
C SER A 191 17.57 13.30 2.52
N GLU A 192 17.50 12.50 1.47
CA GLU A 192 17.20 12.99 0.14
C GLU A 192 15.74 13.40 -0.01
N MET A 193 14.79 12.53 0.41
CA MET A 193 13.36 12.85 0.39
C MET A 193 13.05 14.14 1.14
N GLN A 194 13.74 14.41 2.24
CA GLN A 194 13.55 15.59 3.08
C GLN A 194 13.87 16.90 2.34
N THR A 195 14.79 16.87 1.38
CA THR A 195 15.15 18.02 0.54
C THR A 195 14.20 18.22 -0.64
N LEU A 196 13.48 17.18 -1.01
CA LEU A 196 12.46 17.16 -2.05
C LEU A 196 11.06 17.29 -1.44
N GLY A 197 10.07 17.44 -2.27
CA GLY A 197 8.65 17.32 -1.90
C GLY A 197 7.96 16.32 -2.83
N PRO A 198 6.79 15.81 -2.46
CA PRO A 198 6.07 14.78 -3.23
C PRO A 198 5.73 15.20 -4.66
N HIS A 199 5.86 16.49 -4.99
CA HIS A 199 5.46 17.07 -6.27
C HIS A 199 6.60 17.78 -7.02
N ASP A 200 7.83 17.58 -6.57
CA ASP A 200 8.99 18.16 -7.23
C ASP A 200 9.26 17.48 -8.57
N SER A 201 9.59 18.29 -9.58
CA SER A 201 9.81 17.82 -10.95
C SER A 201 11.13 17.03 -11.13
N GLY A 202 12.02 17.09 -10.13
CA GLY A 202 13.31 16.43 -10.15
C GLY A 202 13.34 15.02 -9.58
N ILE A 203 12.18 14.46 -9.21
CA ILE A 203 12.13 13.13 -8.61
C ILE A 203 12.42 12.05 -9.66
N ASP A 204 13.44 11.25 -9.42
CA ASP A 204 13.68 9.99 -10.16
C ASP A 204 12.78 8.89 -9.60
N TRP A 205 11.54 8.84 -10.11
CA TRP A 205 10.54 7.87 -9.66
C TRP A 205 11.01 6.42 -9.80
N SER A 206 11.77 6.09 -10.84
CA SER A 206 12.26 4.73 -11.03
C SER A 206 13.17 4.31 -9.88
N ARG A 207 14.09 5.17 -9.50
CA ARG A 207 15.00 4.91 -8.38
C ARG A 207 14.27 4.89 -7.04
N PHE A 208 13.46 5.91 -6.73
CA PHE A 208 12.74 6.00 -5.45
C PHE A 208 11.80 4.82 -5.22
N VAL A 209 11.06 4.41 -6.24
CA VAL A 209 10.20 3.22 -6.17
C VAL A 209 11.02 1.95 -5.98
N GLN A 210 12.16 1.83 -6.66
CA GLN A 210 13.05 0.67 -6.52
C GLN A 210 13.64 0.57 -5.10
N GLU A 211 14.11 1.67 -4.54
CA GLU A 211 14.67 1.72 -3.18
C GLU A 211 13.59 1.41 -2.13
N GLY A 212 12.39 2.03 -2.24
CA GLY A 212 11.27 1.73 -1.34
C GLY A 212 10.83 0.26 -1.39
N ASN A 213 10.81 -0.33 -2.58
CA ASN A 213 10.51 -1.75 -2.76
C ASN A 213 11.57 -2.66 -2.18
N ALA A 214 12.85 -2.32 -2.32
CA ALA A 214 13.95 -3.10 -1.76
C ALA A 214 13.83 -3.19 -0.24
N ILE A 215 13.54 -2.07 0.42
CA ILE A 215 13.30 -2.00 1.87
C ILE A 215 12.14 -2.91 2.27
N LYS A 216 10.98 -2.74 1.64
CA LYS A 216 9.80 -3.54 1.99
C LYS A 216 10.03 -5.02 1.73
N LYS A 217 10.63 -5.37 0.61
CA LYS A 217 10.92 -6.75 0.22
C LYS A 217 11.84 -7.42 1.22
N GLU A 218 12.93 -6.77 1.63
CA GLU A 218 13.85 -7.29 2.65
C GLU A 218 13.09 -7.61 3.96
N ILE A 219 12.26 -6.69 4.43
CA ILE A 219 11.48 -6.86 5.65
C ILE A 219 10.48 -8.03 5.53
N VAL A 220 9.82 -8.15 4.39
CA VAL A 220 8.86 -9.23 4.10
C VAL A 220 9.54 -10.59 4.00
N GLU A 221 10.72 -10.68 3.37
CA GLU A 221 11.51 -11.91 3.25
C GLU A 221 11.93 -12.44 4.62
N ILE A 222 12.23 -11.54 5.57
CA ILE A 222 12.57 -11.94 6.95
C ILE A 222 11.32 -12.42 7.71
N ASP A 223 10.17 -11.79 7.52
CA ASP A 223 8.96 -12.06 8.29
C ASP A 223 7.70 -11.97 7.43
N PHE A 224 7.45 -12.98 6.61
CA PHE A 224 6.31 -13.00 5.68
C PHE A 224 4.94 -12.88 6.38
N HIS A 225 4.79 -13.48 7.57
CA HIS A 225 3.52 -13.54 8.31
C HIS A 225 3.31 -12.43 9.36
N GLU A 226 4.23 -11.43 9.45
CA GLU A 226 4.14 -10.31 10.38
C GLU A 226 4.05 -10.71 11.87
N GLN A 227 4.86 -11.65 12.26
CA GLN A 227 4.95 -12.07 13.66
C GLN A 227 6.04 -11.31 14.45
N GLY A 228 6.99 -10.70 13.77
CA GLY A 228 8.15 -10.01 14.33
C GLY A 228 8.52 -8.75 13.57
N GLU A 229 9.62 -8.80 12.81
CA GLU A 229 10.28 -7.63 12.20
C GLU A 229 9.37 -6.86 11.20
N ARG A 230 8.49 -7.55 10.47
CA ARG A 230 7.54 -6.90 9.56
C ARG A 230 6.60 -5.91 10.26
N LYS A 231 6.43 -6.01 11.58
CA LYS A 231 5.62 -5.09 12.36
C LYS A 231 6.14 -3.65 12.32
N GLN A 232 7.42 -3.43 12.03
CA GLN A 232 7.96 -2.08 11.85
C GLN A 232 7.28 -1.30 10.73
N LEU A 233 6.72 -1.99 9.71
CA LEU A 233 5.93 -1.38 8.65
C LEU A 233 4.63 -0.74 9.18
N ASN A 234 4.24 -1.00 10.42
CA ASN A 234 3.12 -0.33 11.08
C ASN A 234 3.47 1.03 11.69
N PHE A 235 4.67 1.58 11.45
CA PHE A 235 5.02 2.93 11.87
C PHE A 235 3.99 3.95 11.34
N GLY A 236 3.36 4.69 12.24
CA GLY A 236 2.26 5.62 11.93
C GLY A 236 0.88 4.98 11.72
N HIS A 237 0.80 3.66 11.56
CA HIS A 237 -0.47 3.00 11.24
C HIS A 237 -1.45 2.90 12.42
N THR A 238 -0.96 2.84 13.65
CA THR A 238 -1.84 2.73 14.83
C THR A 238 -2.79 3.93 14.91
N VAL A 239 -2.25 5.13 14.80
CA VAL A 239 -3.03 6.37 14.74
C VAL A 239 -3.68 6.57 13.38
N GLY A 240 -2.99 6.22 12.28
CA GLY A 240 -3.54 6.29 10.92
C GLY A 240 -4.86 5.52 10.77
N HIS A 241 -4.92 4.27 11.21
CA HIS A 241 -6.14 3.47 11.17
C HIS A 241 -7.26 4.02 12.08
N ALA A 242 -6.90 4.61 13.23
CA ALA A 242 -7.88 5.27 14.08
C ALA A 242 -8.48 6.50 13.38
N LEU A 243 -7.67 7.29 12.68
CA LEU A 243 -8.13 8.43 11.87
C LEU A 243 -9.00 7.99 10.70
N GLU A 244 -8.64 6.92 9.98
CA GLU A 244 -9.48 6.34 8.92
C GLU A 244 -10.83 5.87 9.47
N SER A 245 -10.84 5.25 10.65
CA SER A 245 -12.07 4.79 11.31
C SER A 245 -12.96 5.96 11.73
N ALA A 246 -12.38 7.01 12.31
CA ALA A 246 -13.09 8.23 12.67
C ALA A 246 -13.63 8.97 11.42
N ALA A 247 -12.86 9.00 10.32
CA ALA A 247 -13.28 9.59 9.07
C ALA A 247 -14.45 8.83 8.43
N ALA A 248 -14.41 7.50 8.47
CA ALA A 248 -15.50 6.65 8.00
C ALA A 248 -16.79 6.87 8.80
N GLU A 249 -16.69 6.99 10.13
CA GLU A 249 -17.84 7.32 11.00
C GLU A 249 -18.42 8.70 10.67
N ALA A 250 -17.56 9.68 10.37
CA ALA A 250 -17.94 11.04 9.97
C ALA A 250 -18.36 11.17 8.49
N ASN A 251 -18.33 10.09 7.69
CA ASN A 251 -18.52 10.09 6.24
C ASN A 251 -17.55 11.04 5.49
N ILE A 252 -16.32 11.14 5.95
CA ILE A 252 -15.25 11.92 5.33
C ILE A 252 -14.32 10.99 4.56
N ALA A 253 -13.99 11.38 3.32
CA ALA A 253 -12.99 10.67 2.53
C ALA A 253 -11.59 11.05 3.03
N LEU A 254 -10.89 10.11 3.64
CA LEU A 254 -9.52 10.26 4.09
C LEU A 254 -8.65 9.19 3.44
N ASP A 255 -7.59 9.62 2.76
CA ASP A 255 -6.68 8.71 2.08
C ASP A 255 -5.75 8.03 3.09
N HIS A 256 -5.46 6.76 2.84
CA HIS A 256 -4.67 5.91 3.72
C HIS A 256 -3.29 6.49 4.04
N GLY A 257 -2.48 6.77 3.01
CA GLY A 257 -1.13 7.31 3.23
C GLY A 257 -1.16 8.69 3.91
N PHE A 258 -2.20 9.51 3.64
CA PHE A 258 -2.38 10.76 4.36
C PHE A 258 -2.61 10.53 5.85
N ALA A 259 -3.49 9.61 6.21
CA ALA A 259 -3.76 9.23 7.61
C ALA A 259 -2.50 8.65 8.28
N VAL A 260 -1.75 7.79 7.57
CA VAL A 260 -0.46 7.24 8.03
C VAL A 260 0.57 8.35 8.23
N GLY A 261 0.62 9.34 7.33
CA GLY A 261 1.49 10.51 7.47
C GLY A 261 1.23 11.29 8.77
N VAL A 262 -0.03 11.55 9.09
CA VAL A 262 -0.41 12.16 10.38
C VAL A 262 -0.05 11.24 11.55
N GLY A 263 -0.26 9.95 11.42
CA GLY A 263 0.14 8.95 12.41
C GLY A 263 1.65 8.90 12.64
N MET A 264 2.46 9.03 11.59
CA MET A 264 3.92 9.12 11.71
C MET A 264 4.37 10.34 12.49
N ILE A 265 3.72 11.50 12.32
CA ILE A 265 3.99 12.70 13.13
C ILE A 265 3.77 12.39 14.62
N SER A 266 2.65 11.76 14.97
CA SER A 266 2.35 11.33 16.35
C SER A 266 3.41 10.35 16.89
N ALA A 267 3.79 9.35 16.10
CA ALA A 267 4.78 8.34 16.48
C ALA A 267 6.20 8.92 16.64
N LEU A 268 6.59 9.89 15.81
CA LEU A 268 7.85 10.64 15.96
C LEU A 268 7.84 11.46 17.25
N HIS A 269 6.74 12.12 17.55
CA HIS A 269 6.59 12.89 18.78
C HIS A 269 6.69 12.02 20.02
N TRP A 270 6.02 10.86 19.98
CA TRP A 270 6.14 9.85 21.03
C TRP A 270 7.57 9.34 21.19
N SER A 271 8.29 9.13 20.09
CA SER A 271 9.70 8.72 20.12
C SER A 271 10.57 9.77 20.80
N VAL A 272 10.34 11.06 20.57
CA VAL A 272 11.04 12.18 21.23
C VAL A 272 10.71 12.27 22.72
N LEU A 273 9.44 12.14 23.09
CA LEU A 273 9.03 12.19 24.51
C LEU A 273 9.59 11.03 25.35
N ASN A 274 9.80 9.88 24.71
CA ASN A 274 10.38 8.68 25.36
C ASN A 274 11.85 8.48 24.99
N ALA A 275 12.53 9.54 24.60
CA ALA A 275 13.94 9.50 24.23
C ALA A 275 14.84 9.10 25.39
N ASP A 276 15.82 8.26 25.10
CA ASP A 276 16.96 7.99 25.96
C ASP A 276 18.21 8.74 25.46
N LYS A 277 19.36 8.47 26.10
CA LYS A 277 20.63 9.14 25.74
C LYS A 277 21.14 8.80 24.34
N THR A 278 20.60 7.77 23.71
CA THR A 278 21.00 7.28 22.38
C THR A 278 20.07 7.77 21.27
N THR A 279 18.93 8.37 21.63
CA THR A 279 17.91 8.82 20.68
C THR A 279 18.33 10.11 20.01
N ASP A 280 18.33 10.11 18.67
CA ASP A 280 18.58 11.31 17.82
C ASP A 280 17.31 12.18 17.73
N GLN A 281 17.03 12.92 18.83
CA GLN A 281 15.82 13.73 18.96
C GLN A 281 15.74 14.84 17.91
N GLU A 282 16.87 15.42 17.49
CA GLU A 282 16.90 16.54 16.54
C GLU A 282 16.41 16.05 15.16
N SER A 283 17.00 14.99 14.62
CA SER A 283 16.57 14.41 13.35
C SER A 283 15.10 13.95 13.37
N LEU A 284 14.61 13.41 14.51
CA LEU A 284 13.20 13.01 14.63
C LEU A 284 12.24 14.21 14.62
N LYS A 285 12.62 15.32 15.26
CA LYS A 285 11.84 16.58 15.22
C LYS A 285 11.81 17.18 13.80
N GLU A 286 12.96 17.21 13.13
CA GLU A 286 13.04 17.68 11.74
C GLU A 286 12.19 16.82 10.80
N ALA A 287 12.19 15.51 10.99
CA ALA A 287 11.34 14.60 10.22
C ALA A 287 9.85 14.89 10.43
N SER A 288 9.44 15.12 11.69
CA SER A 288 8.07 15.53 12.02
C SER A 288 7.66 16.83 11.33
N GLU A 289 8.50 17.86 11.37
CA GLU A 289 8.22 19.13 10.70
C GLU A 289 8.18 18.99 9.17
N THR A 290 9.01 18.13 8.59
CA THR A 290 8.97 17.83 7.16
C THR A 290 7.65 17.19 6.75
N LEU A 291 7.18 16.17 7.47
CA LEU A 291 5.89 15.53 7.23
C LEU A 291 4.74 16.54 7.36
N LYS A 292 4.76 17.38 8.41
CA LYS A 292 3.76 18.45 8.58
C LYS A 292 3.74 19.41 7.40
N ARG A 293 4.92 19.81 6.89
CA ARG A 293 5.04 20.70 5.73
C ARG A 293 4.40 20.08 4.50
N TRP A 294 4.67 18.80 4.21
CA TRP A 294 4.09 18.12 3.05
C TRP A 294 2.57 17.96 3.16
N LEU A 295 2.07 17.52 4.30
CA LEU A 295 0.64 17.31 4.53
C LEU A 295 -0.17 18.63 4.53
N ARG A 296 0.44 19.75 4.91
CA ARG A 296 -0.18 21.08 4.88
C ARG A 296 -0.12 21.75 3.51
N SER A 297 0.82 21.36 2.65
CA SER A 297 1.03 21.98 1.33
C SER A 297 -0.03 21.56 0.30
N GLU A 298 -0.75 20.49 0.54
CA GLU A 298 -1.92 20.15 -0.27
C GLU A 298 -2.96 21.25 -0.13
N SER A 299 -3.39 21.76 -1.27
CA SER A 299 -4.00 23.07 -1.54
C SER A 299 -5.15 23.49 -0.63
N GLU A 300 -5.63 22.61 0.20
CA GLU A 300 -6.80 22.89 1.00
C GLU A 300 -6.65 22.58 2.48
N SER A 301 -5.50 22.11 2.94
CA SER A 301 -5.24 21.76 4.36
C SER A 301 -6.45 21.18 5.15
N ALA A 302 -7.60 21.02 4.50
CA ALA A 302 -8.84 20.57 5.12
C ALA A 302 -8.73 19.17 5.72
N PRO A 303 -8.18 18.14 5.04
CA PRO A 303 -7.96 16.84 5.66
C PRO A 303 -7.01 16.91 6.84
N TYR A 304 -5.90 17.68 6.74
CA TYR A 304 -4.96 17.87 7.84
C TYR A 304 -5.64 18.52 9.05
N ASN A 305 -6.34 19.63 8.83
CA ASN A 305 -7.03 20.35 9.90
C ASN A 305 -8.13 19.51 10.55
N TRP A 306 -8.78 18.64 9.78
CA TRP A 306 -9.76 17.72 10.33
C TRP A 306 -9.07 16.65 11.21
N CYS A 307 -7.97 16.04 10.74
CA CYS A 307 -7.24 15.02 11.50
C CYS A 307 -6.75 15.58 12.85
N VAL A 308 -6.07 16.73 12.86
CA VAL A 308 -5.46 17.27 14.07
C VAL A 308 -6.47 17.81 15.11
N LYS A 309 -7.70 18.01 14.70
CA LYS A 309 -8.81 18.40 15.58
C LYS A 309 -9.56 17.23 16.22
N GLN A 310 -9.17 15.99 15.90
CA GLN A 310 -9.85 14.84 16.50
C GLN A 310 -9.59 14.78 18.00
N ASN A 311 -10.62 14.37 18.73
CA ASN A 311 -10.50 14.14 20.17
C ASN A 311 -9.63 12.89 20.42
N PRO A 312 -8.55 12.99 21.22
CA PRO A 312 -7.67 11.85 21.50
C PRO A 312 -8.39 10.67 22.16
N GLU A 313 -9.36 10.91 23.06
CA GLU A 313 -10.17 9.84 23.67
C GLU A 313 -10.98 9.08 22.59
N HIS A 314 -11.50 9.79 21.58
CA HIS A 314 -12.23 9.16 20.48
C HIS A 314 -11.29 8.30 19.62
N LEU A 315 -10.11 8.81 19.26
CA LEU A 315 -9.09 8.04 18.53
C LEU A 315 -8.63 6.82 19.33
N TRP A 316 -8.45 6.97 20.66
CA TRP A 316 -8.04 5.87 21.53
C TRP A 316 -9.00 4.69 21.48
N ARG A 317 -10.30 4.94 21.44
CA ARG A 317 -11.33 3.88 21.29
C ARG A 317 -11.18 3.08 19.99
N PHE A 318 -10.75 3.72 18.91
CA PHE A 318 -10.43 3.02 17.66
C PHE A 318 -9.11 2.29 17.75
N MET A 319 -8.08 2.91 18.33
CA MET A 319 -6.79 2.28 18.54
C MET A 319 -6.92 0.97 19.33
N LEU A 320 -7.75 0.94 20.38
CA LEU A 320 -7.99 -0.28 21.17
C LEU A 320 -8.59 -1.43 20.35
N LYS A 321 -9.31 -1.15 19.26
CA LYS A 321 -9.91 -2.16 18.38
C LYS A 321 -8.95 -2.71 17.32
N ASP A 322 -7.74 -2.17 17.21
CA ASP A 322 -6.77 -2.63 16.22
C ASP A 322 -6.36 -4.09 16.51
N LYS A 323 -6.33 -4.91 15.45
CA LYS A 323 -6.01 -6.35 15.51
C LYS A 323 -4.60 -6.66 16.06
N LYS A 324 -3.71 -5.67 16.04
CA LYS A 324 -2.33 -5.79 16.52
C LYS A 324 -2.23 -5.82 18.05
N ASN A 325 -3.26 -5.38 18.73
CA ASN A 325 -3.27 -5.24 20.19
C ASN A 325 -3.31 -6.58 20.90
N LYS A 326 -2.65 -6.64 22.05
CA LYS A 326 -2.67 -7.79 22.95
C LYS A 326 -3.33 -7.38 24.26
N ALA A 327 -4.40 -8.06 24.65
CA ALA A 327 -5.03 -7.92 25.99
C ALA A 327 -5.26 -6.43 26.40
N ASN A 328 -5.94 -5.65 25.58
CA ASN A 328 -6.25 -4.23 25.79
C ASN A 328 -5.04 -3.28 25.88
N THR A 329 -3.87 -3.72 25.41
CA THR A 329 -2.68 -2.87 25.32
C THR A 329 -2.51 -2.41 23.87
N VAL A 330 -2.51 -1.11 23.65
CA VAL A 330 -2.19 -0.53 22.34
C VAL A 330 -0.69 -0.66 22.11
N LEU A 331 -0.33 -1.26 20.98
CA LEU A 331 1.05 -1.43 20.56
C LEU A 331 1.33 -0.54 19.33
N ASP A 332 2.47 0.13 19.35
CA ASP A 332 2.88 1.01 18.26
C ASP A 332 4.38 0.82 17.94
N VAL A 333 4.87 1.56 16.96
CA VAL A 333 6.27 1.57 16.51
C VAL A 333 6.92 2.90 16.86
N ARG A 334 8.14 2.86 17.39
CA ARG A 334 8.97 4.03 17.69
C ARG A 334 10.26 4.01 16.90
N LEU A 335 10.87 5.19 16.72
CA LEU A 335 12.23 5.30 16.21
C LEU A 335 13.20 5.74 17.32
N HIS A 336 14.40 5.15 17.36
CA HIS A 336 15.52 5.69 18.12
C HIS A 336 16.26 6.76 17.32
N GLU A 337 16.40 6.51 16.04
CA GLU A 337 16.95 7.38 15.03
C GLU A 337 16.31 7.04 13.69
N ILE A 338 16.50 7.88 12.70
CA ILE A 338 16.07 7.58 11.34
C ILE A 338 16.81 6.32 10.85
N GLY A 339 16.05 5.34 10.37
CA GLY A 339 16.56 4.03 9.94
C GLY A 339 16.53 2.94 11.01
N ALA A 340 16.14 3.26 12.25
CA ALA A 340 16.13 2.29 13.36
C ALA A 340 14.78 2.27 14.10
N ALA A 341 13.91 1.34 13.69
CA ALA A 341 12.59 1.17 14.27
C ALA A 341 12.55 0.10 15.37
N LYS A 342 11.72 0.34 16.37
CA LYS A 342 11.36 -0.61 17.43
C LYS A 342 9.85 -0.79 17.44
N TRP A 343 9.39 -2.01 17.33
CA TRP A 343 7.97 -2.37 17.31
C TRP A 343 7.52 -3.00 18.64
N ASP A 344 6.22 -3.31 18.74
CA ASP A 344 5.57 -3.83 19.94
C ASP A 344 5.81 -2.93 21.19
N CYS A 345 5.90 -1.62 20.99
CA CYS A 345 6.07 -0.65 22.07
C CYS A 345 4.68 -0.31 22.67
N PRO A 346 4.45 -0.62 23.96
CA PRO A 346 3.16 -0.30 24.58
C PRO A 346 3.00 1.21 24.79
N ILE A 347 1.80 1.72 24.54
CA ILE A 347 1.40 3.09 24.80
C ILE A 347 0.19 3.08 25.76
N ALA A 348 0.19 3.96 26.75
CA ALA A 348 -0.93 4.16 27.65
C ALA A 348 -1.83 5.30 27.15
N GLU A 349 -3.11 5.29 27.52
CA GLU A 349 -4.10 6.29 27.09
C GLU A 349 -3.66 7.71 27.46
N ASN A 350 -3.24 7.94 28.70
CA ASN A 350 -2.79 9.25 29.16
C ASN A 350 -1.54 9.73 28.40
N ASP A 351 -0.63 8.81 28.05
CA ASP A 351 0.55 9.16 27.26
C ASP A 351 0.15 9.55 25.84
N PHE A 352 -0.81 8.84 25.23
CA PHE A 352 -1.31 9.16 23.91
C PHE A 352 -1.96 10.55 23.89
N GLU A 353 -2.77 10.90 24.88
CA GLU A 353 -3.37 12.23 24.98
C GLU A 353 -2.30 13.34 25.00
N ILE A 354 -1.26 13.19 25.83
CA ILE A 354 -0.13 14.12 25.92
C ILE A 354 0.58 14.23 24.57
N ILE A 355 0.87 13.09 23.93
CA ILE A 355 1.53 13.01 22.64
C ILE A 355 0.70 13.76 21.58
N TRP A 356 -0.60 13.44 21.49
CA TRP A 356 -1.49 14.03 20.50
C TRP A 356 -1.57 15.55 20.64
N MET A 357 -1.83 16.05 21.85
CA MET A 357 -1.94 17.49 22.15
C MET A 357 -0.63 18.25 21.95
N SER A 358 0.52 17.58 22.08
CA SER A 358 1.83 18.21 21.90
C SER A 358 2.36 18.08 20.47
N ALA A 359 1.85 17.15 19.67
CA ALA A 359 2.27 16.94 18.29
C ALA A 359 1.62 17.98 17.34
N PHE A 360 0.44 18.45 17.66
CA PHE A 360 -0.40 19.29 16.81
C PHE A 360 -0.87 20.56 17.51
#